data_f414a31a98d072ab30dc868f7963491c
#
_entry.id   f414a31a98d072ab30dc868f7963491c
#
_cell.length_a   1.000
_cell.length_b   1.000
_cell.length_c   1.000
_cell.angle_alpha   90.00
_cell.angle_beta   90.00
_cell.angle_gamma   90.00
#
_symmetry.space_group_name_H-M   'P 1'
#
loop_
_entity.id
_entity.type
_entity.pdbx_description
1 polymer ?
#
loop_
_entity_poly.entity_id
_entity_poly.type
_entity_poly.pdbx_seq_one_letter_code
_entity_poly.pdbx_strand_id
1 'polypeptide(L)'
;MKKPIWASWVWSSPRPVENQADASYSDDEFRDLAEIVPGMPFFGTGGLGERIWSGPAITVTGIDAQPVDEALNAVVPHARAKLGLRIHPEEDPAEAQAALIRHLEGLRPFGVALEVEAGETGKGYFARTTGPAYEAARAAFDTVWGSEASFVATGGSIPLVSALQEAAPDAEILLLGTTDGFANIHAPNERVLLDEFEKAVAVETEFFRRLAETFAAKASS
;
A
#
# COMPACT_ATOMS: atom_id res chain seq x y z
N MET A 1 -13.90 5.74 30.81
CA MET A 1 -13.72 5.75 29.34
C MET A 1 -13.38 4.34 28.91
N LYS A 2 -14.24 3.63 28.17
CA LYS A 2 -13.91 2.32 27.62
C LYS A 2 -12.86 2.51 26.53
N LYS A 3 -11.74 1.75 26.59
CA LYS A 3 -10.74 1.76 25.52
C LYS A 3 -11.45 1.36 24.21
N PRO A 4 -11.16 2.02 23.11
CA PRO A 4 -11.72 1.64 21.82
C PRO A 4 -11.34 0.19 21.48
N ILE A 5 -12.24 -0.53 20.84
CA ILE A 5 -12.13 -1.99 20.59
C ILE A 5 -10.83 -2.35 19.86
N TRP A 6 -10.33 -1.47 18.99
CA TRP A 6 -9.05 -1.64 18.28
C TRP A 6 -7.80 -1.58 19.16
N ALA A 7 -7.89 -1.00 20.39
CA ALA A 7 -6.77 -0.93 21.33
C ALA A 7 -6.43 -2.27 22.02
N SER A 8 -7.24 -3.31 21.81
CA SER A 8 -6.98 -4.66 22.31
C SER A 8 -6.24 -5.56 21.32
N TRP A 9 -6.03 -5.10 20.09
CA TRP A 9 -5.21 -5.77 19.11
C TRP A 9 -3.76 -5.46 19.42
N VAL A 10 -3.03 -6.45 19.93
CA VAL A 10 -1.57 -6.36 20.04
C VAL A 10 -0.98 -6.55 18.65
N TRP A 11 -1.14 -5.56 17.81
CA TRP A 11 -0.23 -5.39 16.70
C TRP A 11 1.05 -4.82 17.31
N SER A 12 2.15 -5.52 17.13
CA SER A 12 3.46 -4.91 17.36
C SER A 12 3.47 -3.57 16.64
N SER A 13 3.97 -2.55 17.30
CA SER A 13 4.18 -1.23 16.66
C SER A 13 4.72 -1.44 15.25
N PRO A 14 4.24 -0.70 14.23
CA PRO A 14 4.77 -0.82 12.89
C PRO A 14 6.28 -0.78 12.97
N ARG A 15 6.94 -1.81 12.45
CA ARG A 15 8.40 -1.81 12.42
C ARG A 15 8.81 -0.72 11.47
N PRO A 16 9.72 0.19 11.86
CA PRO A 16 10.24 1.15 10.92
C PRO A 16 10.81 0.38 9.73
N VAL A 17 10.36 0.68 8.55
CA VAL A 17 10.95 0.16 7.33
C VAL A 17 12.25 0.91 7.14
N GLU A 18 13.38 0.26 7.35
CA GLU A 18 14.70 0.87 7.12
C GLU A 18 14.75 1.39 5.67
N ASN A 19 15.13 2.67 5.52
CA ASN A 19 15.22 3.41 4.25
C ASN A 19 13.90 3.83 3.59
N GLN A 20 12.74 3.73 4.23
CA GLN A 20 11.60 4.52 3.78
C GLN A 20 11.88 5.99 4.10
N ALA A 21 11.94 6.82 3.07
CA ALA A 21 11.86 8.26 3.26
C ALA A 21 10.57 8.55 4.01
N ASP A 22 10.66 9.32 5.08
CA ASP A 22 9.45 9.90 5.67
C ASP A 22 8.71 10.63 4.53
N ALA A 23 7.40 10.44 4.45
CA ALA A 23 6.65 11.08 3.38
C ALA A 23 7.00 12.57 3.41
N SER A 24 7.46 13.09 2.29
CA SER A 24 7.92 14.48 2.17
C SER A 24 6.79 15.51 2.32
N TYR A 25 5.60 15.07 2.73
CA TYR A 25 4.41 15.88 2.96
C TYR A 25 4.15 16.06 4.44
N SER A 26 3.79 17.28 4.84
CA SER A 26 3.18 17.53 6.14
C SER A 26 1.77 16.92 6.21
N ASP A 27 1.24 16.76 7.41
CA ASP A 27 -0.14 16.27 7.62
C ASP A 27 -1.18 17.18 6.92
N ASP A 28 -0.94 18.47 6.84
CA ASP A 28 -1.84 19.42 6.18
C ASP A 28 -1.77 19.29 4.64
N GLU A 29 -0.56 19.22 4.08
CA GLU A 29 -0.37 18.99 2.64
C GLU A 29 -0.99 17.66 2.21
N PHE A 30 -0.85 16.60 3.02
CA PHE A 30 -1.47 15.32 2.72
C PHE A 30 -3.01 15.38 2.78
N ARG A 31 -3.57 16.17 3.71
CA ARG A 31 -5.02 16.39 3.77
C ARG A 31 -5.56 17.02 2.51
N ASP A 32 -4.85 18.02 2.00
CA ASP A 32 -5.24 18.73 0.79
C ASP A 32 -5.12 17.82 -0.45
N LEU A 33 -4.00 17.08 -0.57
CA LEU A 33 -3.76 16.16 -1.70
C LEU A 33 -4.74 14.99 -1.73
N ALA A 34 -5.12 14.46 -0.56
CA ALA A 34 -6.02 13.33 -0.44
C ALA A 34 -7.50 13.76 -0.31
N GLU A 35 -7.80 15.07 -0.41
CA GLU A 35 -9.14 15.64 -0.26
C GLU A 35 -9.87 15.15 0.99
N ILE A 36 -9.14 15.06 2.13
CA ILE A 36 -9.68 14.53 3.37
C ILE A 36 -10.73 15.49 3.94
N VAL A 37 -11.86 14.95 4.30
CA VAL A 37 -12.97 15.70 4.91
C VAL A 37 -12.47 16.51 6.10
N PRO A 38 -12.74 17.83 6.17
CA PRO A 38 -12.30 18.67 7.27
C PRO A 38 -12.68 18.14 8.65
N GLY A 39 -11.72 18.14 9.58
CA GLY A 39 -11.93 17.68 10.95
C GLY A 39 -11.82 16.16 11.14
N MET A 40 -11.59 15.38 10.10
CA MET A 40 -11.33 13.94 10.23
C MET A 40 -9.93 13.73 10.84
N PRO A 41 -9.79 13.01 11.97
CA PRO A 41 -8.49 12.69 12.53
C PRO A 41 -7.76 11.64 11.70
N PHE A 42 -6.43 11.71 11.67
CA PHE A 42 -5.63 10.59 11.20
C PHE A 42 -5.60 9.47 12.24
N PHE A 43 -5.62 8.24 11.77
CA PHE A 43 -5.47 7.04 12.60
C PHE A 43 -4.03 6.53 12.54
N GLY A 44 -3.67 5.73 13.54
CA GLY A 44 -2.34 5.15 13.65
C GLY A 44 -1.37 6.03 14.44
N THR A 45 -0.15 5.53 14.59
CA THR A 45 0.97 6.16 15.31
C THR A 45 2.18 6.25 14.38
N GLY A 46 3.12 7.14 14.69
CA GLY A 46 4.31 7.35 13.86
C GLY A 46 4.15 8.44 12.82
N GLY A 47 5.13 8.58 11.95
CA GLY A 47 5.13 9.52 10.84
C GLY A 47 4.08 9.22 9.78
N LEU A 48 3.85 10.14 8.85
CA LEU A 48 2.86 9.96 7.79
C LEU A 48 3.18 8.73 6.94
N GLY A 49 4.44 8.55 6.54
CA GLY A 49 4.89 7.38 5.77
C GLY A 49 4.62 6.05 6.47
N GLU A 50 4.90 5.96 7.79
CA GLU A 50 4.61 4.77 8.57
C GLU A 50 3.10 4.46 8.60
N ARG A 51 2.27 5.47 8.72
CA ARG A 51 0.80 5.30 8.78
C ARG A 51 0.20 4.83 7.46
N ILE A 52 0.68 5.37 6.32
CA ILE A 52 0.10 5.08 5.00
C ILE A 52 0.73 3.86 4.30
N TRP A 53 1.98 3.51 4.62
CA TRP A 53 2.72 2.47 3.89
C TRP A 53 2.92 1.18 4.69
N SER A 54 3.15 1.27 6.00
CA SER A 54 3.43 0.09 6.84
C SER A 54 2.42 -0.15 7.94
N GLY A 55 1.59 0.83 8.27
CA GLY A 55 0.53 0.67 9.26
C GLY A 55 -0.60 -0.23 8.77
N PRO A 56 -1.18 -1.08 9.65
CA PRO A 56 -2.33 -1.89 9.30
C PRO A 56 -3.55 -1.00 9.07
N ALA A 57 -4.34 -1.35 8.05
CA ALA A 57 -5.58 -0.63 7.75
C ALA A 57 -6.70 -1.62 7.43
N ILE A 58 -7.90 -1.32 7.95
CA ILE A 58 -9.12 -2.04 7.63
C ILE A 58 -10.11 -1.09 6.98
N THR A 59 -10.71 -1.53 5.88
CA THR A 59 -11.66 -0.73 5.11
C THR A 59 -12.88 -1.57 4.79
N VAL A 60 -14.07 -0.97 4.96
CA VAL A 60 -15.29 -1.55 4.41
C VAL A 60 -15.32 -1.22 2.91
N THR A 61 -15.14 -2.24 2.06
CA THR A 61 -15.08 -2.08 0.61
C THR A 61 -16.43 -2.30 -0.08
N GLY A 62 -17.41 -2.79 0.65
CA GLY A 62 -18.79 -2.95 0.17
C GLY A 62 -19.74 -3.25 1.30
N ILE A 63 -20.95 -2.77 1.16
CA ILE A 63 -22.09 -3.06 2.06
C ILE A 63 -23.27 -3.45 1.19
N ASP A 64 -23.89 -4.55 1.55
CA ASP A 64 -25.06 -5.08 0.89
C ASP A 64 -26.23 -5.14 1.89
N ALA A 65 -27.23 -4.33 1.63
CA ALA A 65 -28.45 -4.21 2.41
C ALA A 65 -29.60 -3.80 1.47
N GLN A 66 -30.80 -3.60 1.99
CA GLN A 66 -31.90 -3.15 1.16
C GLN A 66 -31.62 -1.75 0.59
N PRO A 67 -31.72 -1.55 -0.74
CA PRO A 67 -31.56 -0.23 -1.35
C PRO A 67 -32.55 0.80 -0.77
N VAL A 68 -32.09 2.04 -0.62
CA VAL A 68 -32.92 3.12 -0.01
C VAL A 68 -34.20 3.32 -0.76
N ASP A 69 -34.17 3.33 -2.09
CA ASP A 69 -35.32 3.57 -2.96
C ASP A 69 -36.34 2.41 -2.95
N GLU A 70 -35.93 1.22 -2.52
CA GLU A 70 -36.74 0.02 -2.42
C GLU A 70 -37.07 -0.32 -0.96
N ALA A 71 -36.67 0.54 -0.02
CA ALA A 71 -36.81 0.27 1.40
C ALA A 71 -38.31 0.22 1.82
N LEU A 72 -38.68 -0.92 2.36
CA LEU A 72 -39.98 -1.11 2.98
C LEU A 72 -39.92 -0.69 4.45
N ASN A 73 -41.11 -0.35 5.03
CA ASN A 73 -41.20 -0.08 6.47
C ASN A 73 -41.17 -1.40 7.27
N ALA A 74 -40.08 -2.15 7.11
CA ALA A 74 -39.86 -3.45 7.75
C ALA A 74 -38.37 -3.62 8.08
N VAL A 75 -38.07 -4.45 9.09
CA VAL A 75 -36.71 -4.78 9.49
C VAL A 75 -36.06 -5.65 8.40
N VAL A 76 -34.86 -5.26 7.97
CA VAL A 76 -34.07 -6.05 7.03
C VAL A 76 -33.60 -7.34 7.71
N PRO A 77 -33.84 -8.52 7.12
CA PRO A 77 -33.52 -9.80 7.77
C PRO A 77 -32.02 -10.12 7.74
N HIS A 78 -31.27 -9.56 6.81
CA HIS A 78 -29.83 -9.78 6.66
C HIS A 78 -29.14 -8.57 6.00
N ALA A 79 -27.87 -8.41 6.30
CA ALA A 79 -26.97 -7.48 5.63
C ALA A 79 -25.57 -8.10 5.56
N ARG A 80 -24.80 -7.71 4.58
CA ARG A 80 -23.42 -8.16 4.40
C ARG A 80 -22.48 -6.97 4.26
N ALA A 81 -21.24 -7.14 4.71
CA ALA A 81 -20.19 -6.18 4.42
C ALA A 81 -18.93 -6.94 3.96
N LYS A 82 -18.22 -6.37 2.99
CA LYS A 82 -16.91 -6.84 2.57
C LYS A 82 -15.86 -5.97 3.22
N LEU A 83 -14.89 -6.60 3.86
CA LEU A 83 -13.76 -5.94 4.50
C LEU A 83 -12.48 -6.19 3.71
N GLY A 84 -11.71 -5.13 3.48
CA GLY A 84 -10.34 -5.21 3.02
C GLY A 84 -9.40 -4.96 4.20
N LEU A 85 -8.46 -5.88 4.44
CA LEU A 85 -7.43 -5.75 5.45
C LEU A 85 -6.08 -5.57 4.75
N ARG A 86 -5.37 -4.50 5.06
CA ARG A 86 -3.98 -4.29 4.69
C ARG A 86 -3.11 -4.49 5.91
N ILE A 87 -1.98 -5.15 5.71
CA ILE A 87 -1.03 -5.51 6.77
C ILE A 87 0.38 -5.13 6.35
N HIS A 88 1.31 -5.11 7.31
CA HIS A 88 2.73 -4.94 6.99
C HIS A 88 3.20 -6.06 6.04
N PRO A 89 4.07 -5.76 5.06
CA PRO A 89 4.48 -6.75 4.06
C PRO A 89 5.22 -7.98 4.61
N GLU A 90 5.80 -7.89 5.79
CA GLU A 90 6.46 -9.02 6.47
C GLU A 90 5.54 -9.84 7.39
N GLU A 91 4.27 -9.45 7.51
CA GLU A 91 3.30 -10.21 8.30
C GLU A 91 2.68 -11.35 7.49
N ASP A 92 2.32 -12.43 8.18
CA ASP A 92 1.62 -13.54 7.56
C ASP A 92 0.14 -13.18 7.32
N PRO A 93 -0.30 -13.13 6.06
CA PRO A 93 -1.66 -12.73 5.73
C PRO A 93 -2.71 -13.74 6.23
N ALA A 94 -2.38 -15.01 6.36
CA ALA A 94 -3.31 -16.02 6.88
C ALA A 94 -3.50 -15.86 8.39
N GLU A 95 -2.44 -15.56 9.13
CA GLU A 95 -2.53 -15.29 10.57
C GLU A 95 -3.33 -14.00 10.85
N ALA A 96 -3.09 -12.95 10.07
CA ALA A 96 -3.81 -11.68 10.17
C ALA A 96 -5.31 -11.88 9.87
N GLN A 97 -5.64 -12.59 8.80
CA GLN A 97 -7.03 -12.93 8.46
C GLN A 97 -7.69 -13.74 9.57
N ALA A 98 -7.03 -14.77 10.06
CA ALA A 98 -7.55 -15.60 11.15
C ALA A 98 -7.79 -14.79 12.44
N ALA A 99 -6.92 -13.82 12.74
CA ALA A 99 -7.10 -12.93 13.88
C ALA A 99 -8.34 -12.03 13.72
N LEU A 100 -8.56 -11.47 12.52
CA LEU A 100 -9.75 -10.67 12.23
C LEU A 100 -11.03 -11.51 12.32
N ILE A 101 -11.03 -12.72 11.73
CA ILE A 101 -12.17 -13.64 11.78
C ILE A 101 -12.52 -13.97 13.23
N ARG A 102 -11.55 -14.39 14.04
CA ARG A 102 -11.78 -14.69 15.47
C ARG A 102 -12.39 -13.50 16.22
N HIS A 103 -11.92 -12.29 15.92
CA HIS A 103 -12.46 -11.09 16.54
C HIS A 103 -13.93 -10.89 16.17
N LEU A 104 -14.24 -10.93 14.87
CA LEU A 104 -15.60 -10.70 14.37
C LEU A 104 -16.58 -11.77 14.88
N GLU A 105 -16.20 -13.04 14.83
CA GLU A 105 -17.02 -14.15 15.36
C GLU A 105 -17.26 -14.07 16.87
N GLY A 106 -16.36 -13.40 17.61
CA GLY A 106 -16.53 -13.11 19.03
C GLY A 106 -17.55 -12.01 19.33
N LEU A 107 -17.89 -11.19 18.33
CA LEU A 107 -18.87 -10.12 18.50
C LEU A 107 -20.31 -10.66 18.50
N ARG A 108 -21.14 -10.05 19.32
CA ARG A 108 -22.59 -10.34 19.39
C ARG A 108 -23.37 -9.04 19.50
N PRO A 109 -23.36 -8.21 18.44
CA PRO A 109 -24.08 -6.95 18.44
C PRO A 109 -25.58 -7.24 18.62
N PHE A 110 -26.18 -6.66 19.65
CA PHE A 110 -27.58 -6.91 20.03
C PHE A 110 -27.95 -8.40 20.20
N GLY A 111 -26.95 -9.27 20.49
CA GLY A 111 -27.17 -10.72 20.64
C GLY A 111 -27.15 -11.51 19.31
N VAL A 112 -26.98 -10.85 18.19
CA VAL A 112 -26.92 -11.50 16.86
C VAL A 112 -25.52 -12.05 16.61
N ALA A 113 -25.44 -13.27 16.10
CA ALA A 113 -24.18 -13.86 15.64
C ALA A 113 -23.79 -13.29 14.27
N LEU A 114 -22.49 -13.11 14.07
CA LEU A 114 -21.92 -12.81 12.76
C LEU A 114 -21.43 -14.11 12.13
N GLU A 115 -21.72 -14.31 10.87
CA GLU A 115 -21.09 -15.32 10.03
C GLU A 115 -19.98 -14.65 9.22
N VAL A 116 -18.78 -15.21 9.26
CA VAL A 116 -17.61 -14.62 8.59
C VAL A 116 -17.06 -15.60 7.58
N GLU A 117 -17.03 -15.17 6.33
CA GLU A 117 -16.43 -15.93 5.24
C GLU A 117 -15.02 -15.40 4.95
N ALA A 118 -14.04 -16.30 4.93
CA ALA A 118 -12.66 -15.97 4.59
C ALA A 118 -12.54 -15.64 3.10
N GLY A 119 -11.97 -14.48 2.79
CA GLY A 119 -11.62 -14.11 1.42
C GLY A 119 -10.22 -14.57 1.03
N GLU A 120 -9.80 -14.17 -0.17
CA GLU A 120 -8.45 -14.40 -0.66
C GLU A 120 -7.42 -13.58 0.12
N THR A 121 -6.22 -14.15 0.26
CA THR A 121 -5.06 -13.48 0.85
C THR A 121 -3.93 -13.37 -0.17
N GLY A 122 -3.10 -12.33 -0.01
CA GLY A 122 -1.91 -12.14 -0.83
C GLY A 122 -0.75 -11.70 0.04
N LYS A 123 0.43 -12.23 -0.23
CA LYS A 123 1.65 -11.83 0.46
C LYS A 123 2.06 -10.42 0.04
N GLY A 124 2.58 -9.66 1.00
CA GLY A 124 3.25 -8.41 0.74
C GLY A 124 4.61 -8.63 0.06
N TYR A 125 5.15 -7.56 -0.49
CA TYR A 125 6.51 -7.52 -1.02
C TYR A 125 7.29 -6.41 -0.31
N PHE A 126 8.47 -6.76 0.15
CA PHE A 126 9.41 -5.84 0.74
C PHE A 126 10.65 -5.75 -0.15
N ALA A 127 10.83 -4.61 -0.82
CA ALA A 127 11.94 -4.41 -1.74
C ALA A 127 13.26 -4.30 -0.99
N ARG A 128 14.27 -5.06 -1.42
CA ARG A 128 15.66 -4.80 -1.05
C ARG A 128 16.16 -3.65 -1.92
N THR A 129 16.23 -2.44 -1.35
CA THR A 129 16.58 -1.20 -2.05
C THR A 129 18.08 -0.96 -2.18
N THR A 130 18.89 -2.02 -2.17
CA THR A 130 20.35 -2.00 -2.29
C THR A 130 20.79 -2.95 -3.38
N GLY A 131 21.84 -2.57 -4.09
CA GLY A 131 22.45 -3.37 -5.14
C GLY A 131 22.69 -2.59 -6.42
N PRO A 132 23.41 -3.18 -7.39
CA PRO A 132 23.87 -2.46 -8.58
C PRO A 132 22.73 -1.93 -9.46
N ALA A 133 21.58 -2.62 -9.53
CA ALA A 133 20.44 -2.11 -10.30
C ALA A 133 19.77 -0.94 -9.59
N TYR A 134 19.60 -1.01 -8.27
CA TYR A 134 19.07 0.13 -7.51
C TYR A 134 19.99 1.35 -7.56
N GLU A 135 21.30 1.17 -7.45
CA GLU A 135 22.29 2.25 -7.59
C GLU A 135 22.21 2.89 -8.99
N ALA A 136 22.14 2.07 -10.05
CA ALA A 136 22.01 2.55 -11.40
C ALA A 136 20.68 3.31 -11.62
N ALA A 137 19.58 2.81 -11.06
CA ALA A 137 18.28 3.47 -11.15
C ALA A 137 18.28 4.83 -10.43
N ARG A 138 18.77 4.90 -9.18
CA ARG A 138 18.88 6.17 -8.45
C ARG A 138 19.67 7.20 -9.24
N ALA A 139 20.86 6.81 -9.74
CA ALA A 139 21.70 7.71 -10.51
C ALA A 139 21.05 8.13 -11.86
N ALA A 140 20.21 7.29 -12.44
CA ALA A 140 19.42 7.64 -13.62
C ALA A 140 18.34 8.68 -13.29
N PHE A 141 17.62 8.49 -12.19
CA PHE A 141 16.64 9.47 -11.71
C PHE A 141 17.29 10.82 -11.41
N ASP A 142 18.38 10.84 -10.65
CA ASP A 142 19.10 12.06 -10.31
C ASP A 142 19.57 12.81 -11.56
N THR A 143 19.99 12.09 -12.59
CA THR A 143 20.44 12.69 -13.86
C THR A 143 19.29 13.30 -14.64
N VAL A 144 18.16 12.63 -14.73
CA VAL A 144 17.03 13.07 -15.58
C VAL A 144 16.16 14.12 -14.86
N TRP A 145 15.95 13.96 -13.56
CA TRP A 145 15.10 14.88 -12.80
C TRP A 145 15.88 16.04 -12.17
N GLY A 146 17.20 15.92 -12.03
CA GLY A 146 18.04 16.92 -11.40
C GLY A 146 17.86 17.04 -9.89
N SER A 147 17.32 16.01 -9.25
CA SER A 147 17.07 15.93 -7.82
C SER A 147 17.27 14.51 -7.33
N GLU A 148 17.60 14.35 -6.05
CA GLU A 148 17.78 13.04 -5.44
C GLU A 148 16.48 12.24 -5.46
N ALA A 149 16.59 10.96 -5.89
CA ALA A 149 15.47 10.04 -5.89
C ALA A 149 15.12 9.59 -4.46
N SER A 150 13.85 9.60 -4.14
CA SER A 150 13.33 9.05 -2.88
C SER A 150 12.59 7.74 -3.11
N PHE A 151 12.61 6.87 -2.10
CA PHE A 151 11.87 5.63 -2.11
C PHE A 151 10.52 5.82 -1.43
N VAL A 152 9.47 5.40 -2.10
CA VAL A 152 8.12 5.39 -1.55
C VAL A 152 7.56 3.97 -1.58
N ALA A 153 6.67 3.65 -0.67
CA ALA A 153 5.95 2.40 -0.72
C ALA A 153 4.56 2.60 -1.34
N THR A 154 4.02 1.57 -1.95
CA THR A 154 2.65 1.56 -2.44
C THR A 154 1.80 0.62 -1.58
N GLY A 155 0.58 1.04 -1.26
CA GLY A 155 -0.32 0.27 -0.40
C GLY A 155 -1.04 -0.89 -1.09
N GLY A 156 -0.67 -1.29 -2.29
CA GLY A 156 -1.30 -2.38 -3.04
C GLY A 156 -0.41 -3.62 -3.11
N SER A 157 -0.97 -4.81 -2.89
CA SER A 157 -0.28 -6.05 -3.23
C SER A 157 -0.33 -6.27 -4.74
N ILE A 158 0.82 -6.57 -5.34
CA ILE A 158 0.92 -6.97 -6.74
C ILE A 158 1.35 -8.44 -6.74
N PRO A 159 0.44 -9.40 -6.95
CA PRO A 159 0.76 -10.83 -6.85
C PRO A 159 1.92 -11.27 -7.75
N LEU A 160 2.07 -10.63 -8.91
CA LEU A 160 3.18 -10.89 -9.82
C LEU A 160 4.54 -10.56 -9.18
N VAL A 161 4.64 -9.47 -8.41
CA VAL A 161 5.89 -9.07 -7.76
C VAL A 161 6.31 -10.09 -6.70
N SER A 162 5.36 -10.54 -5.88
CA SER A 162 5.62 -11.58 -4.89
C SER A 162 6.04 -12.90 -5.55
N ALA A 163 5.39 -13.28 -6.65
CA ALA A 163 5.75 -14.48 -7.41
C ALA A 163 7.15 -14.38 -8.06
N LEU A 164 7.52 -13.21 -8.58
CA LEU A 164 8.86 -12.96 -9.11
C LEU A 164 9.93 -13.05 -8.01
N GLN A 165 9.65 -12.49 -6.83
CA GLN A 165 10.56 -12.58 -5.69
C GLN A 165 10.74 -14.03 -5.22
N GLU A 166 9.68 -14.82 -5.20
CA GLU A 166 9.77 -16.25 -4.86
C GLU A 166 10.56 -17.04 -5.91
N ALA A 167 10.36 -16.73 -7.20
CA ALA A 167 11.06 -17.40 -8.29
C ALA A 167 12.54 -17.00 -8.40
N ALA A 168 12.89 -15.77 -8.03
CA ALA A 168 14.25 -15.23 -8.12
C ALA A 168 14.57 -14.40 -6.84
N PRO A 169 14.87 -15.09 -5.70
CA PRO A 169 15.05 -14.42 -4.40
C PRO A 169 16.19 -13.39 -4.36
N ASP A 170 17.18 -13.54 -5.22
CA ASP A 170 18.35 -12.64 -5.31
C ASP A 170 18.17 -11.51 -6.34
N ALA A 171 17.06 -11.50 -7.08
CA ALA A 171 16.82 -10.46 -8.07
C ALA A 171 16.50 -9.12 -7.40
N GLU A 172 17.01 -8.04 -7.98
CA GLU A 172 16.60 -6.69 -7.64
C GLU A 172 15.36 -6.35 -8.46
N ILE A 173 14.22 -6.16 -7.80
CA ILE A 173 12.95 -5.83 -8.46
C ILE A 173 12.71 -4.33 -8.32
N LEU A 174 12.70 -3.63 -9.44
CA LEU A 174 12.42 -2.20 -9.53
C LEU A 174 10.97 -2.00 -9.98
N LEU A 175 10.21 -1.22 -9.22
CA LEU A 175 8.85 -0.81 -9.58
C LEU A 175 8.89 0.66 -9.96
N LEU A 176 8.59 0.94 -11.21
CA LEU A 176 8.59 2.29 -11.78
C LEU A 176 7.21 2.58 -12.37
N GLY A 177 6.81 3.84 -12.33
CA GLY A 177 5.56 4.27 -12.94
C GLY A 177 5.45 5.78 -12.96
N THR A 178 4.59 6.29 -13.84
CA THR A 178 4.28 7.70 -13.97
C THR A 178 2.91 7.98 -13.39
N THR A 179 2.87 8.43 -12.15
CA THR A 179 1.62 8.73 -11.45
C THR A 179 1.81 9.88 -10.48
N ASP A 180 0.77 10.67 -10.31
CA ASP A 180 0.69 11.73 -9.29
C ASP A 180 -0.54 11.52 -8.38
N GLY A 181 -0.72 12.38 -7.38
CA GLY A 181 -1.86 12.32 -6.47
C GLY A 181 -3.22 12.53 -7.15
N PHE A 182 -3.25 13.06 -8.37
CA PHE A 182 -4.46 13.33 -9.14
C PHE A 182 -4.65 12.38 -10.33
N ALA A 183 -3.87 11.30 -10.37
CA ALA A 183 -3.92 10.35 -11.49
C ALA A 183 -5.23 9.57 -11.58
N ASN A 184 -6.05 9.55 -10.53
CA ASN A 184 -7.32 8.81 -10.46
C ASN A 184 -7.17 7.32 -10.79
N ILE A 185 -6.11 6.68 -10.28
CA ILE A 185 -5.84 5.26 -10.53
C ILE A 185 -7.06 4.41 -10.18
N HIS A 186 -7.48 3.55 -11.11
CA HIS A 186 -8.68 2.71 -11.02
C HIS A 186 -10.01 3.46 -10.99
N ALA A 187 -10.04 4.73 -11.37
CA ALA A 187 -11.24 5.55 -11.40
C ALA A 187 -11.48 6.15 -12.81
N PRO A 188 -12.69 6.67 -13.10
CA PRO A 188 -12.96 7.40 -14.33
C PRO A 188 -12.02 8.58 -14.49
N ASN A 189 -11.62 8.85 -15.75
CA ASN A 189 -10.67 9.92 -16.12
C ASN A 189 -9.26 9.72 -15.53
N GLU A 190 -8.83 8.48 -15.37
CA GLU A 190 -7.43 8.17 -15.07
C GLU A 190 -6.51 8.85 -16.09
N ARG A 191 -5.42 9.46 -15.60
CA ARG A 191 -4.50 10.24 -16.42
C ARG A 191 -3.05 9.88 -16.18
N VAL A 192 -2.23 10.19 -17.18
CA VAL A 192 -0.77 10.24 -17.10
C VAL A 192 -0.31 11.61 -17.57
N LEU A 193 0.66 12.21 -16.88
CA LEU A 193 1.30 13.44 -17.30
C LEU A 193 2.33 13.11 -18.38
N LEU A 194 2.19 13.70 -19.57
CA LEU A 194 3.06 13.39 -20.71
C LEU A 194 4.52 13.75 -20.45
N ASP A 195 4.77 14.87 -19.78
CA ASP A 195 6.12 15.30 -19.40
C ASP A 195 6.82 14.29 -18.48
N GLU A 196 6.07 13.69 -17.55
CA GLU A 196 6.59 12.67 -16.65
C GLU A 196 6.80 11.34 -17.37
N PHE A 197 5.92 11.01 -18.30
CA PHE A 197 6.10 9.84 -19.16
C PHE A 197 7.37 9.94 -20.01
N GLU A 198 7.62 11.10 -20.61
CA GLU A 198 8.86 11.36 -21.37
C GLU A 198 10.11 11.21 -20.47
N LYS A 199 10.06 11.75 -19.26
CA LYS A 199 11.13 11.59 -18.28
C LYS A 199 11.31 10.14 -17.83
N ALA A 200 10.23 9.39 -17.66
CA ALA A 200 10.33 7.97 -17.33
C ALA A 200 11.07 7.18 -18.42
N VAL A 201 10.76 7.43 -19.69
CA VAL A 201 11.49 6.83 -20.82
C VAL A 201 12.97 7.22 -20.80
N ALA A 202 13.28 8.48 -20.47
CA ALA A 202 14.67 8.93 -20.34
C ALA A 202 15.39 8.26 -19.15
N VAL A 203 14.71 8.09 -18.02
CA VAL A 203 15.24 7.37 -16.85
C VAL A 203 15.53 5.92 -17.20
N GLU A 204 14.62 5.20 -17.84
CA GLU A 204 14.84 3.81 -18.24
C GLU A 204 16.04 3.70 -19.21
N THR A 205 16.16 4.61 -20.16
CA THR A 205 17.28 4.65 -21.10
C THR A 205 18.61 4.82 -20.35
N GLU A 206 18.69 5.78 -19.45
CA GLU A 206 19.88 6.05 -18.65
C GLU A 206 20.18 4.91 -17.67
N PHE A 207 19.17 4.30 -17.08
CA PHE A 207 19.29 3.13 -16.23
C PHE A 207 19.97 1.96 -16.94
N PHE A 208 19.48 1.57 -18.14
CA PHE A 208 20.09 0.48 -18.89
C PHE A 208 21.52 0.79 -19.32
N ARG A 209 21.81 2.03 -19.69
CA ARG A 209 23.16 2.46 -20.02
C ARG A 209 24.13 2.26 -18.82
N ARG A 210 23.74 2.74 -17.63
CA ARG A 210 24.54 2.62 -16.39
C ARG A 210 24.69 1.18 -15.94
N LEU A 211 23.62 0.41 -16.04
CA LEU A 211 23.63 -1.00 -15.67
C LEU A 211 24.59 -1.79 -16.56
N ALA A 212 24.61 -1.54 -17.86
CA ALA A 212 25.55 -2.15 -18.78
C ALA A 212 27.01 -1.83 -18.45
N GLU A 213 27.31 -0.57 -18.09
CA GLU A 213 28.66 -0.15 -17.65
C GLU A 213 29.08 -0.87 -16.37
N THR A 214 28.16 -1.00 -15.40
CA THR A 214 28.43 -1.70 -14.13
C THR A 214 28.79 -3.17 -14.36
N PHE A 215 28.07 -3.86 -15.24
CA PHE A 215 28.37 -5.25 -15.58
C PHE A 215 29.63 -5.41 -16.42
N ALA A 216 29.90 -4.50 -17.34
CA ALA A 216 31.15 -4.51 -18.12
C ALA A 216 32.40 -4.34 -17.23
N ALA A 217 32.34 -3.46 -16.24
CA ALA A 217 33.40 -3.27 -15.27
C ALA A 217 33.66 -4.54 -14.43
N LYS A 218 32.59 -5.23 -13.99
CA LYS A 218 32.69 -6.49 -13.24
C LYS A 218 33.25 -7.66 -14.07
N ALA A 219 32.99 -7.69 -15.37
CA ALA A 219 33.51 -8.73 -16.26
C ALA A 219 35.00 -8.56 -16.60
N SER A 220 35.56 -7.35 -16.34
CA SER A 220 36.98 -7.00 -16.64
C SER A 220 37.88 -7.09 -15.39
N SER A 221 37.33 -7.36 -14.23
CA SER A 221 38.05 -7.54 -12.95
C SER A 221 38.15 -9.02 -12.55
#